data_1410bf57245743216185dc23bd783fc6
#
_entry.id   1410bf57245743216185dc23bd783fc6
#
_cell.length_a   1.000
_cell.length_b   1.000
_cell.length_c   1.000
_cell.angle_alpha   90.00
_cell.angle_beta   90.00
_cell.angle_gamma   90.00
#
_symmetry.space_group_name_H-M   'P 1'
#
loop_
_entity.id
_entity.type
_entity.pdbx_description
1 polymer ?
#
loop_
_entity_poly.entity_id
_entity_poly.type
_entity_poly.pdbx_seq_one_letter_code
_entity_poly.pdbx_strand_id
1 'polypeptide(L)'
;AAGAAARVRALRGDIVQPGFGLGETEQARLAAETTHIIHCAASVNLNMPLERARATAVTPTRTVLELARRAQQSDRLRKVDLVSTVGVWGRSPGVMPERPLPEVSDFHNTYEAAKAEAERVVWAEGGGLPITVHRPSMVVGDASTGRVIHFQIFYHLCEFLSGVRTFGVMPHLGQTRLDIVPVDWVAAAIDWASREPETAGRILHLCAGPEGALDLGALQERVRGLWRERGRRLPPLRRVDRRLLQRLVPVIGSVAGAKARRALRGLPPVLAYLAESQAFGNAESSRSLAAAGLPVPAAESYLDRVLTYYLDAGSAQAAA
;
A
#
# COMPACT_ATOMS: atom_id res chain seq x y z
N ALA A 1 13.57 -23.93 3.21
CA ALA A 1 13.85 -22.68 3.94
C ALA A 1 15.34 -22.49 4.25
N ALA A 2 16.09 -23.51 4.66
CA ALA A 2 17.53 -23.40 5.02
C ALA A 2 18.43 -22.97 3.85
N GLY A 3 18.16 -23.43 2.62
CA GLY A 3 18.96 -23.09 1.44
C GLY A 3 18.78 -21.65 0.90
N ALA A 4 17.69 -20.95 1.29
CA ALA A 4 17.48 -19.56 0.90
C ALA A 4 18.27 -18.59 1.79
N ALA A 5 18.36 -18.85 3.09
CA ALA A 5 19.08 -17.99 4.03
C ALA A 5 20.58 -17.86 3.70
N ALA A 6 21.20 -18.93 3.20
CA ALA A 6 22.60 -18.93 2.80
C ALA A 6 22.91 -18.05 1.58
N ARG A 7 21.89 -17.63 0.82
CA ARG A 7 22.01 -16.77 -0.37
C ARG A 7 21.69 -15.30 -0.09
N VAL A 8 21.29 -14.97 1.14
CA VAL A 8 20.95 -13.60 1.54
C VAL A 8 22.10 -13.01 2.35
N ARG A 9 22.58 -11.85 1.91
CA ARG A 9 23.54 -11.03 2.65
C ARG A 9 22.87 -9.72 3.05
N ALA A 10 22.74 -9.48 4.34
CA ALA A 10 22.25 -8.21 4.87
C ALA A 10 23.38 -7.18 4.93
N LEU A 11 23.12 -5.97 4.43
CA LEU A 11 23.99 -4.81 4.57
C LEU A 11 23.32 -3.79 5.48
N ARG A 12 24.07 -3.27 6.43
CA ARG A 12 23.60 -2.19 7.28
C ARG A 12 23.72 -0.87 6.53
N GLY A 13 22.61 -0.18 6.32
CA GLY A 13 22.55 1.12 5.64
C GLY A 13 21.41 1.97 6.15
N ASP A 14 21.34 3.21 5.66
CA ASP A 14 20.27 4.16 5.94
C ASP A 14 19.79 4.78 4.63
N ILE A 15 18.53 4.54 4.28
CA ILE A 15 17.94 4.98 3.01
C ILE A 15 17.87 6.51 2.85
N VAL A 16 17.97 7.27 3.93
CA VAL A 16 17.96 8.75 3.88
C VAL A 16 19.34 9.35 3.72
N GLN A 17 20.40 8.53 3.80
CA GLN A 17 21.77 8.98 3.61
C GLN A 17 22.23 8.81 2.15
N PRO A 18 23.12 9.69 1.64
CA PRO A 18 23.75 9.51 0.35
C PRO A 18 24.44 8.13 0.25
N GLY A 19 24.28 7.45 -0.89
CA GLY A 19 24.83 6.11 -1.09
C GLY A 19 24.33 5.08 -0.07
N PHE A 20 23.16 5.27 0.52
CA PHE A 20 22.60 4.48 1.63
C PHE A 20 23.45 4.49 2.91
N GLY A 21 24.30 5.51 3.12
CA GLY A 21 25.27 5.55 4.21
C GLY A 21 26.37 4.49 4.13
N LEU A 22 26.54 3.87 2.97
CA LEU A 22 27.58 2.87 2.72
C LEU A 22 28.90 3.57 2.34
N GLY A 23 30.02 2.98 2.73
CA GLY A 23 31.34 3.44 2.29
C GLY A 23 31.56 3.23 0.78
N GLU A 24 32.47 4.01 0.19
CA GLU A 24 32.73 4.00 -1.28
C GLU A 24 33.09 2.62 -1.81
N THR A 25 33.89 1.83 -1.09
CA THR A 25 34.26 0.47 -1.49
C THR A 25 33.04 -0.44 -1.62
N GLU A 26 32.10 -0.36 -0.68
CA GLU A 26 30.88 -1.17 -0.73
C GLU A 26 29.92 -0.69 -1.82
N GLN A 27 29.81 0.62 -2.04
CA GLN A 27 29.04 1.17 -3.15
C GLN A 27 29.61 0.75 -4.50
N ALA A 28 30.94 0.79 -4.67
CA ALA A 28 31.61 0.35 -5.88
C ALA A 28 31.40 -1.16 -6.13
N ARG A 29 31.49 -1.98 -5.07
CA ARG A 29 31.22 -3.41 -5.14
C ARG A 29 29.77 -3.67 -5.56
N LEU A 30 28.79 -3.00 -4.94
CA LEU A 30 27.38 -3.12 -5.32
C LEU A 30 27.16 -2.74 -6.78
N ALA A 31 27.75 -1.63 -7.25
CA ALA A 31 27.63 -1.22 -8.65
C ALA A 31 28.23 -2.24 -9.62
N ALA A 32 29.33 -2.91 -9.24
CA ALA A 32 29.99 -3.92 -10.09
C ALA A 32 29.25 -5.27 -10.10
N GLU A 33 28.53 -5.63 -9.04
CA GLU A 33 27.92 -6.96 -8.89
C GLU A 33 26.38 -6.96 -9.16
N THR A 34 25.70 -5.81 -9.02
CA THR A 34 24.24 -5.74 -9.08
C THR A 34 23.72 -5.95 -10.50
N THR A 35 22.79 -6.89 -10.65
CA THR A 35 22.09 -7.18 -11.90
C THR A 35 20.61 -6.73 -11.85
N HIS A 36 19.98 -6.80 -10.69
CA HIS A 36 18.59 -6.43 -10.47
C HIS A 36 18.47 -5.59 -9.20
N ILE A 37 17.62 -4.58 -9.25
CA ILE A 37 17.31 -3.73 -8.09
C ILE A 37 15.80 -3.78 -7.88
N ILE A 38 15.36 -4.19 -6.67
CA ILE A 38 13.97 -4.07 -6.26
C ILE A 38 13.91 -3.07 -5.11
N HIS A 39 13.38 -1.88 -5.36
CA HIS A 39 13.26 -0.82 -4.37
C HIS A 39 11.84 -0.76 -3.82
N CYS A 40 11.64 -1.32 -2.62
CA CYS A 40 10.38 -1.25 -1.88
C CYS A 40 10.51 -0.53 -0.52
N ALA A 41 11.68 0.00 -0.21
CA ALA A 41 11.94 0.68 1.05
C ALA A 41 11.37 2.10 1.04
N ALA A 42 10.42 2.38 1.93
CA ALA A 42 9.86 3.70 2.20
C ALA A 42 9.13 3.70 3.54
N SER A 43 8.86 4.89 4.08
CA SER A 43 7.94 5.00 5.22
C SER A 43 6.49 4.95 4.71
N VAL A 44 5.65 4.16 5.37
CA VAL A 44 4.19 4.09 5.13
C VAL A 44 3.39 4.91 6.13
N ASN A 45 4.04 5.82 6.86
CA ASN A 45 3.37 6.70 7.81
C ASN A 45 2.63 7.82 7.08
N LEU A 46 1.31 7.75 7.05
CA LEU A 46 0.44 8.70 6.34
C LEU A 46 0.46 10.13 6.92
N ASN A 47 0.83 10.28 8.19
CA ASN A 47 0.81 11.57 8.92
C ASN A 47 2.22 12.13 9.21
N MET A 48 3.22 11.69 8.47
CA MET A 48 4.58 12.20 8.60
C MET A 48 4.67 13.63 8.04
N PRO A 49 5.47 14.55 8.63
CA PRO A 49 5.77 15.82 7.99
C PRO A 49 6.30 15.63 6.57
N LEU A 50 5.87 16.46 5.62
CA LEU A 50 6.16 16.29 4.18
C LEU A 50 7.66 16.17 3.90
N GLU A 51 8.49 16.98 4.54
CA GLU A 51 9.96 16.92 4.36
C GLU A 51 10.55 15.57 4.78
N ARG A 52 10.03 14.97 5.86
CA ARG A 52 10.44 13.63 6.28
C ARG A 52 9.91 12.55 5.33
N ALA A 53 8.69 12.72 4.81
CA ALA A 53 8.14 11.82 3.81
C ALA A 53 8.98 11.84 2.53
N ARG A 54 9.40 13.04 2.06
CA ARG A 54 10.32 13.23 0.94
C ARG A 54 11.68 12.56 1.19
N ALA A 55 12.27 12.77 2.37
CA ALA A 55 13.54 12.15 2.74
C ALA A 55 13.49 10.62 2.69
N THR A 56 12.34 10.01 2.95
CA THR A 56 12.19 8.54 2.94
C THR A 56 11.66 7.97 1.62
N ALA A 57 11.22 8.80 0.67
CA ALA A 57 10.71 8.35 -0.63
C ALA A 57 11.54 8.90 -1.80
N VAL A 58 11.79 10.20 -1.85
CA VAL A 58 12.46 10.86 -2.99
C VAL A 58 13.98 10.63 -2.93
N THR A 59 14.59 10.88 -1.77
CA THR A 59 16.04 10.69 -1.59
C THR A 59 16.50 9.27 -1.93
N PRO A 60 15.91 8.19 -1.36
CA PRO A 60 16.34 6.84 -1.71
C PRO A 60 16.05 6.48 -3.17
N THR A 61 15.02 7.04 -3.79
CA THR A 61 14.78 6.85 -5.23
C THR A 61 15.93 7.38 -6.06
N ARG A 62 16.45 8.59 -5.79
CA ARG A 62 17.64 9.12 -6.48
C ARG A 62 18.87 8.25 -6.25
N THR A 63 19.11 7.83 -5.01
CA THR A 63 20.25 6.94 -4.69
C THR A 63 20.15 5.61 -5.43
N VAL A 64 18.95 5.05 -5.60
CA VAL A 64 18.71 3.84 -6.42
C VAL A 64 19.03 4.11 -7.89
N LEU A 65 18.58 5.23 -8.45
CA LEU A 65 18.88 5.59 -9.84
C LEU A 65 20.39 5.79 -10.08
N GLU A 66 21.10 6.39 -9.13
CA GLU A 66 22.56 6.52 -9.17
C GLU A 66 23.26 5.15 -9.15
N LEU A 67 22.86 4.26 -8.25
CA LEU A 67 23.38 2.90 -8.21
C LEU A 67 23.09 2.15 -9.52
N ALA A 68 21.88 2.28 -10.04
CA ALA A 68 21.47 1.67 -11.30
C ALA A 68 22.34 2.14 -12.49
N ARG A 69 22.62 3.45 -12.59
CA ARG A 69 23.50 3.99 -13.64
C ARG A 69 24.94 3.45 -13.52
N ARG A 70 25.48 3.39 -12.30
CA ARG A 70 26.81 2.81 -12.08
C ARG A 70 26.84 1.33 -12.43
N ALA A 71 25.80 0.56 -12.09
CA ALA A 71 25.71 -0.85 -12.47
C ALA A 71 25.51 -1.04 -13.99
N GLN A 72 24.83 -0.12 -14.66
CA GLN A 72 24.66 -0.11 -16.12
C GLN A 72 26.02 0.15 -16.83
N GLN A 73 26.85 1.05 -16.31
CA GLN A 73 28.20 1.30 -16.82
C GLN A 73 29.11 0.07 -16.75
N SER A 74 28.83 -0.84 -15.81
CA SER A 74 29.54 -2.12 -15.68
C SER A 74 28.92 -3.24 -16.55
N ASP A 75 27.96 -2.92 -17.42
CA ASP A 75 27.19 -3.87 -18.27
C ASP A 75 26.52 -5.02 -17.49
N ARG A 76 26.24 -4.80 -16.22
CA ARG A 76 25.66 -5.80 -15.32
C ARG A 76 24.17 -5.62 -15.13
N LEU A 77 23.67 -4.39 -15.11
CA LEU A 77 22.27 -4.09 -14.82
C LEU A 77 21.33 -4.71 -15.86
N ARG A 78 20.35 -5.45 -15.37
CA ARG A 78 19.31 -6.08 -16.19
C ARG A 78 17.93 -5.44 -15.93
N LYS A 79 17.63 -5.09 -14.67
CA LYS A 79 16.31 -4.62 -14.31
C LYS A 79 16.31 -3.75 -13.06
N VAL A 80 15.39 -2.78 -13.04
CA VAL A 80 15.08 -1.97 -11.85
C VAL A 80 13.56 -1.97 -11.64
N ASP A 81 13.12 -2.43 -10.49
CA ASP A 81 11.71 -2.48 -10.08
C ASP A 81 11.49 -1.53 -8.91
N LEU A 82 10.63 -0.53 -9.11
CA LEU A 82 10.33 0.50 -8.11
C LEU A 82 8.89 0.34 -7.62
N VAL A 83 8.74 0.12 -6.31
CA VAL A 83 7.42 -0.03 -5.70
C VAL A 83 6.88 1.35 -5.31
N SER A 84 5.86 1.80 -6.04
CA SER A 84 5.07 2.99 -5.81
C SER A 84 3.74 2.65 -5.10
N THR A 85 2.64 3.27 -5.48
CA THR A 85 1.28 2.99 -5.00
C THR A 85 0.26 3.56 -5.98
N VAL A 86 -0.94 2.99 -6.07
CA VAL A 86 -2.03 3.64 -6.81
C VAL A 86 -2.42 5.00 -6.21
N GLY A 87 -2.14 5.24 -4.91
CA GLY A 87 -2.41 6.51 -4.22
C GLY A 87 -1.66 7.72 -4.79
N VAL A 88 -0.68 7.53 -5.69
CA VAL A 88 0.00 8.64 -6.38
C VAL A 88 -0.93 9.49 -7.26
N TRP A 89 -2.12 8.98 -7.57
CA TRP A 89 -3.17 9.73 -8.27
C TRP A 89 -3.91 10.74 -7.38
N GLY A 90 -3.65 10.74 -6.06
CA GLY A 90 -4.26 11.65 -5.09
C GLY A 90 -5.79 11.60 -5.16
N ARG A 91 -6.44 12.76 -5.12
CA ARG A 91 -7.91 12.91 -5.16
C ARG A 91 -8.49 12.99 -6.57
N SER A 92 -7.84 12.44 -7.56
CA SER A 92 -8.33 12.44 -8.93
C SER A 92 -9.57 11.54 -9.07
N PRO A 93 -10.71 12.04 -9.57
CA PRO A 93 -11.91 11.22 -9.73
C PRO A 93 -11.86 10.33 -10.98
N GLY A 94 -12.62 9.24 -10.95
CA GLY A 94 -12.76 8.32 -12.09
C GLY A 94 -11.79 7.16 -12.08
N VAL A 95 -11.52 6.57 -13.26
CA VAL A 95 -10.64 5.40 -13.41
C VAL A 95 -9.24 5.85 -13.77
N MET A 96 -8.28 5.58 -12.89
CA MET A 96 -6.88 5.96 -13.05
C MET A 96 -6.14 4.96 -13.94
N PRO A 97 -5.52 5.42 -15.05
CA PRO A 97 -4.86 4.53 -16.01
C PRO A 97 -3.43 4.14 -15.61
N GLU A 98 -2.90 3.10 -16.26
CA GLU A 98 -1.53 2.57 -16.11
C GLU A 98 -0.53 3.40 -16.92
N ARG A 99 -0.39 4.69 -16.62
CA ARG A 99 0.49 5.62 -17.33
C ARG A 99 1.18 6.59 -16.36
N PRO A 100 2.24 7.29 -16.80
CA PRO A 100 2.88 8.34 -16.01
C PRO A 100 1.89 9.39 -15.51
N LEU A 101 2.18 9.93 -14.33
CA LEU A 101 1.30 10.89 -13.67
C LEU A 101 1.26 12.21 -14.44
N PRO A 102 0.07 12.78 -14.63
CA PRO A 102 -0.05 14.20 -14.94
C PRO A 102 0.39 15.04 -13.71
N GLU A 103 0.31 16.32 -13.81
CA GLU A 103 0.52 17.20 -12.66
C GLU A 103 -0.65 17.01 -11.66
N VAL A 104 -0.37 16.33 -10.55
CA VAL A 104 -1.32 16.10 -9.44
C VAL A 104 -0.82 16.91 -8.25
N SER A 105 -1.69 17.71 -7.64
CA SER A 105 -1.38 18.59 -6.51
C SER A 105 -2.21 18.31 -5.25
N ASP A 106 -3.34 17.63 -5.37
CA ASP A 106 -4.24 17.33 -4.25
C ASP A 106 -4.13 15.85 -3.83
N PHE A 107 -3.59 15.61 -2.65
CA PHE A 107 -3.36 14.28 -2.09
C PHE A 107 -4.12 14.11 -0.77
N HIS A 108 -4.45 12.88 -0.41
CA HIS A 108 -5.08 12.58 0.87
C HIS A 108 -4.11 12.78 2.06
N ASN A 109 -2.83 12.58 1.82
CA ASN A 109 -1.79 12.59 2.84
C ASN A 109 -0.39 12.84 2.24
N THR A 110 0.57 13.09 3.12
CA THR A 110 1.96 13.38 2.75
C THR A 110 2.71 12.17 2.18
N TYR A 111 2.29 10.96 2.51
CA TYR A 111 2.84 9.74 1.93
C TYR A 111 2.55 9.67 0.42
N GLU A 112 1.30 9.86 0.01
CA GLU A 112 0.91 9.88 -1.41
C GLU A 112 1.65 10.97 -2.18
N ALA A 113 1.72 12.18 -1.61
CA ALA A 113 2.46 13.30 -2.21
C ALA A 113 3.94 12.97 -2.43
N ALA A 114 4.61 12.40 -1.41
CA ALA A 114 6.02 12.05 -1.51
C ALA A 114 6.27 10.88 -2.48
N LYS A 115 5.38 9.90 -2.55
CA LYS A 115 5.47 8.79 -3.53
C LYS A 115 5.23 9.28 -4.95
N ALA A 116 4.30 10.21 -5.18
CA ALA A 116 4.08 10.83 -6.48
C ALA A 116 5.31 11.65 -6.93
N GLU A 117 5.94 12.39 -6.02
CA GLU A 117 7.17 13.12 -6.29
C GLU A 117 8.33 12.17 -6.61
N ALA A 118 8.49 11.08 -5.85
CA ALA A 118 9.50 10.05 -6.12
C ALA A 118 9.30 9.40 -7.51
N GLU A 119 8.06 9.13 -7.88
CA GLU A 119 7.77 8.55 -9.21
C GLU A 119 8.04 9.55 -10.35
N ARG A 120 7.77 10.85 -10.15
CA ARG A 120 8.17 11.87 -11.12
C ARG A 120 9.68 11.94 -11.33
N VAL A 121 10.46 11.78 -10.25
CA VAL A 121 11.92 11.68 -10.33
C VAL A 121 12.34 10.46 -11.16
N VAL A 122 11.66 9.33 -11.02
CA VAL A 122 11.93 8.13 -11.84
C VAL A 122 11.80 8.45 -13.33
N TRP A 123 10.72 9.09 -13.74
CA TRP A 123 10.47 9.40 -15.15
C TRP A 123 11.35 10.54 -15.67
N ALA A 124 11.68 11.51 -14.83
CA ALA A 124 12.53 12.63 -15.21
C ALA A 124 14.03 12.25 -15.28
N GLU A 125 14.47 11.45 -14.33
CA GLU A 125 15.90 11.17 -14.14
C GLU A 125 16.28 9.73 -14.52
N GLY A 126 15.34 8.79 -14.73
CA GLY A 126 15.60 7.37 -15.00
C GLY A 126 15.79 7.00 -16.48
N GLY A 127 15.88 7.98 -17.37
CA GLY A 127 16.02 7.72 -18.81
C GLY A 127 17.18 6.77 -19.15
N GLY A 128 16.91 5.80 -20.03
CA GLY A 128 17.88 4.77 -20.45
C GLY A 128 18.07 3.60 -19.45
N LEU A 129 17.45 3.64 -18.29
CA LEU A 129 17.46 2.52 -17.33
C LEU A 129 16.26 1.57 -17.59
N PRO A 130 16.42 0.25 -17.40
CA PRO A 130 15.36 -0.74 -17.60
C PRO A 130 14.39 -0.76 -16.39
N ILE A 131 13.61 0.31 -16.20
CA ILE A 131 12.77 0.52 -15.00
C ILE A 131 11.35 0.02 -15.23
N THR A 132 10.79 -0.70 -14.25
CA THR A 132 9.34 -0.91 -14.08
C THR A 132 8.86 -0.26 -12.80
N VAL A 133 7.73 0.43 -12.85
CA VAL A 133 7.07 1.01 -11.69
C VAL A 133 5.87 0.15 -11.31
N HIS A 134 5.83 -0.33 -10.08
CA HIS A 134 4.72 -1.09 -9.52
C HIS A 134 3.85 -0.18 -8.65
N ARG A 135 2.56 -0.14 -8.93
CA ARG A 135 1.58 0.61 -8.14
C ARG A 135 0.60 -0.36 -7.48
N PRO A 136 0.95 -0.96 -6.34
CA PRO A 136 -0.02 -1.75 -5.59
C PRO A 136 -1.13 -0.87 -5.03
N SER A 137 -2.34 -1.44 -4.94
CA SER A 137 -3.43 -0.89 -4.15
C SER A 137 -3.23 -1.18 -2.67
N MET A 138 -4.28 -1.27 -1.88
CA MET A 138 -4.16 -1.56 -0.46
C MET A 138 -3.75 -3.02 -0.24
N VAL A 139 -2.47 -3.22 0.11
CA VAL A 139 -1.92 -4.56 0.34
C VAL A 139 -2.38 -5.09 1.70
N VAL A 140 -2.96 -6.28 1.71
CA VAL A 140 -3.43 -6.97 2.92
C VAL A 140 -2.57 -8.21 3.22
N GLY A 141 -2.99 -9.02 4.19
CA GLY A 141 -2.28 -10.25 4.56
C GLY A 141 -2.17 -11.27 3.43
N ASP A 142 -1.32 -12.25 3.62
CA ASP A 142 -1.10 -13.39 2.72
C ASP A 142 -2.41 -14.14 2.41
N ALA A 143 -2.64 -14.48 1.16
CA ALA A 143 -3.90 -15.05 0.69
C ALA A 143 -4.21 -16.43 1.32
N SER A 144 -3.18 -17.22 1.64
CA SER A 144 -3.33 -18.56 2.17
C SER A 144 -3.48 -18.61 3.70
N THR A 145 -2.81 -17.70 4.42
CA THR A 145 -2.69 -17.71 5.88
C THR A 145 -3.33 -16.50 6.56
N GLY A 146 -3.61 -15.43 5.82
CA GLY A 146 -4.02 -14.13 6.37
C GLY A 146 -2.89 -13.36 7.07
N ARG A 147 -1.68 -13.92 7.16
CA ARG A 147 -0.57 -13.37 7.93
C ARG A 147 -0.09 -12.04 7.36
N VAL A 148 0.19 -11.11 8.26
CA VAL A 148 0.81 -9.81 7.95
C VAL A 148 1.80 -9.45 9.07
N ILE A 149 2.85 -8.71 8.73
CA ILE A 149 3.86 -8.26 9.71
C ILE A 149 3.32 -7.10 10.57
N HIS A 150 2.60 -6.17 9.93
CA HIS A 150 2.02 -5.00 10.60
C HIS A 150 0.59 -4.78 10.11
N PHE A 151 -0.31 -4.51 11.05
CA PHE A 151 -1.70 -4.15 10.72
C PHE A 151 -1.76 -2.70 10.25
N GLN A 152 -2.03 -2.54 8.95
CA GLN A 152 -2.10 -1.24 8.26
C GLN A 152 -3.54 -0.70 8.24
N ILE A 153 -3.75 0.35 7.42
CA ILE A 153 -5.01 1.11 7.33
C ILE A 153 -6.23 0.22 7.08
N PHE A 154 -6.12 -0.86 6.30
CA PHE A 154 -7.21 -1.81 6.05
C PHE A 154 -7.82 -2.35 7.34
N TYR A 155 -7.00 -2.78 8.28
CA TYR A 155 -7.47 -3.36 9.54
C TYR A 155 -8.12 -2.32 10.44
N HIS A 156 -7.63 -1.09 10.42
CA HIS A 156 -8.26 0.04 11.12
C HIS A 156 -9.61 0.42 10.48
N LEU A 157 -9.72 0.32 9.17
CA LEU A 157 -10.99 0.47 8.46
C LEU A 157 -11.98 -0.62 8.87
N CYS A 158 -11.56 -1.89 8.96
CA CYS A 158 -12.41 -3.00 9.41
C CYS A 158 -12.90 -2.78 10.85
N GLU A 159 -12.04 -2.31 11.76
CA GLU A 159 -12.47 -1.91 13.11
C GLU A 159 -13.50 -0.78 13.11
N PHE A 160 -13.34 0.20 12.22
CA PHE A 160 -14.33 1.25 12.04
C PHE A 160 -15.65 0.68 11.50
N LEU A 161 -15.60 -0.12 10.44
CA LEU A 161 -16.77 -0.75 9.81
C LEU A 161 -17.53 -1.67 10.77
N SER A 162 -16.86 -2.27 11.77
CA SER A 162 -17.53 -3.04 12.83
C SER A 162 -18.52 -2.21 13.64
N GLY A 163 -18.29 -0.89 13.70
CA GLY A 163 -19.07 0.05 14.52
C GLY A 163 -18.65 0.12 16.00
N VAL A 164 -17.72 -0.72 16.45
CA VAL A 164 -17.31 -0.75 17.87
C VAL A 164 -16.68 0.59 18.30
N ARG A 165 -15.81 1.16 17.47
CA ARG A 165 -15.13 2.43 17.78
C ARG A 165 -16.04 3.65 17.75
N THR A 166 -17.17 3.56 17.07
CA THR A 166 -18.13 4.67 16.88
C THR A 166 -19.45 4.45 17.61
N PHE A 167 -19.51 3.44 18.49
CA PHE A 167 -20.75 3.07 19.21
C PHE A 167 -21.93 2.83 18.26
N GLY A 168 -21.63 2.34 17.04
CA GLY A 168 -22.61 2.07 15.99
C GLY A 168 -22.96 3.28 15.10
N VAL A 169 -22.45 4.47 15.38
CA VAL A 169 -22.66 5.64 14.53
C VAL A 169 -21.76 5.54 13.29
N MET A 170 -22.36 5.47 12.10
CA MET A 170 -21.65 5.25 10.85
C MET A 170 -22.16 6.21 9.76
N PRO A 171 -21.29 6.70 8.85
CA PRO A 171 -21.76 7.41 7.67
C PRO A 171 -22.45 6.45 6.71
N HIS A 172 -23.25 7.00 5.81
CA HIS A 172 -23.65 6.25 4.62
C HIS A 172 -22.41 5.94 3.78
N LEU A 173 -22.18 4.67 3.47
CA LEU A 173 -21.01 4.21 2.71
C LEU A 173 -21.17 4.44 1.19
N GLY A 174 -22.38 4.72 0.73
CA GLY A 174 -22.68 4.95 -0.69
C GLY A 174 -22.34 3.73 -1.55
N GLN A 175 -21.81 3.98 -2.74
CA GLN A 175 -21.30 2.97 -3.68
C GLN A 175 -19.76 2.92 -3.66
N THR A 176 -19.16 3.34 -2.55
CA THR A 176 -17.68 3.35 -2.42
C THR A 176 -17.16 1.94 -2.47
N ARG A 177 -16.13 1.73 -3.28
CA ARG A 177 -15.41 0.47 -3.40
C ARG A 177 -14.01 0.60 -2.84
N LEU A 178 -13.48 -0.48 -2.31
CA LEU A 178 -12.15 -0.58 -1.76
C LEU A 178 -11.33 -1.60 -2.55
N ASP A 179 -10.23 -1.15 -3.13
CA ASP A 179 -9.32 -2.01 -3.85
C ASP A 179 -8.29 -2.58 -2.90
N ILE A 180 -8.27 -3.91 -2.76
CA ILE A 180 -7.32 -4.65 -1.92
C ILE A 180 -6.69 -5.80 -2.70
N VAL A 181 -5.44 -6.13 -2.37
CA VAL A 181 -4.71 -7.27 -2.94
C VAL A 181 -3.86 -7.94 -1.87
N PRO A 182 -3.64 -9.26 -1.91
CA PRO A 182 -2.83 -9.95 -0.92
C PRO A 182 -1.33 -9.79 -1.18
N VAL A 183 -0.54 -9.77 -0.11
CA VAL A 183 0.91 -9.47 -0.14
C VAL A 183 1.72 -10.49 -0.91
N ASP A 184 1.37 -11.76 -0.84
CA ASP A 184 2.02 -12.86 -1.54
C ASP A 184 1.85 -12.75 -3.07
N TRP A 185 0.65 -12.36 -3.54
CA TRP A 185 0.41 -12.10 -4.95
C TRP A 185 1.19 -10.87 -5.46
N VAL A 186 1.22 -9.78 -4.68
CA VAL A 186 2.02 -8.59 -5.02
C VAL A 186 3.50 -8.94 -5.12
N ALA A 187 4.01 -9.73 -4.16
CA ALA A 187 5.40 -10.18 -4.19
C ALA A 187 5.71 -11.06 -5.42
N ALA A 188 4.81 -11.98 -5.76
CA ALA A 188 4.95 -12.83 -6.95
C ALA A 188 4.91 -12.00 -8.25
N ALA A 189 4.05 -10.98 -8.33
CA ALA A 189 3.96 -10.09 -9.48
C ALA A 189 5.25 -9.26 -9.67
N ILE A 190 5.85 -8.75 -8.59
CA ILE A 190 7.11 -8.03 -8.63
C ILE A 190 8.27 -8.97 -9.02
N ASP A 191 8.32 -10.16 -8.42
CA ASP A 191 9.33 -11.18 -8.75
C ASP A 191 9.25 -11.60 -10.22
N TRP A 192 8.06 -11.83 -10.75
CA TRP A 192 7.85 -12.09 -12.18
C TRP A 192 8.36 -10.92 -13.02
N ALA A 193 7.91 -9.70 -12.76
CA ALA A 193 8.28 -8.52 -13.55
C ALA A 193 9.78 -8.25 -13.50
N SER A 194 10.46 -8.56 -12.40
CA SER A 194 11.91 -8.39 -12.27
C SER A 194 12.70 -9.29 -13.23
N ARG A 195 12.10 -10.37 -13.71
CA ARG A 195 12.71 -11.32 -14.65
C ARG A 195 12.27 -11.09 -16.10
N GLU A 196 11.26 -10.23 -16.31
CA GLU A 196 10.69 -9.96 -17.62
C GLU A 196 11.22 -8.63 -18.21
N PRO A 197 12.19 -8.66 -19.15
CA PRO A 197 12.74 -7.43 -19.74
C PRO A 197 11.67 -6.56 -20.41
N GLU A 198 10.63 -7.17 -20.98
CA GLU A 198 9.54 -6.46 -21.68
C GLU A 198 8.68 -5.60 -20.76
N THR A 199 8.81 -5.73 -19.45
CA THR A 199 8.14 -4.83 -18.49
C THR A 199 8.91 -3.52 -18.27
N ALA A 200 10.14 -3.39 -18.77
CA ALA A 200 10.90 -2.16 -18.72
C ALA A 200 10.17 -1.01 -19.44
N GLY A 201 10.15 0.16 -18.81
CA GLY A 201 9.41 1.34 -19.27
C GLY A 201 7.91 1.29 -18.94
N ARG A 202 7.42 0.24 -18.29
CA ARG A 202 6.00 0.07 -17.96
C ARG A 202 5.67 0.46 -16.53
N ILE A 203 4.40 0.81 -16.35
CA ILE A 203 3.76 0.95 -15.04
C ILE A 203 2.79 -0.21 -14.88
N LEU A 204 2.92 -0.96 -13.80
CA LEU A 204 2.03 -2.06 -13.46
C LEU A 204 1.14 -1.69 -12.27
N HIS A 205 -0.17 -1.61 -12.49
CA HIS A 205 -1.14 -1.48 -11.41
C HIS A 205 -1.39 -2.86 -10.79
N LEU A 206 -0.85 -3.09 -9.61
CA LEU A 206 -1.06 -4.31 -8.85
C LEU A 206 -2.29 -4.13 -7.96
N CYS A 207 -3.47 -4.21 -8.57
CA CYS A 207 -4.75 -3.90 -7.92
C CYS A 207 -5.86 -4.84 -8.42
N ALA A 208 -6.97 -4.89 -7.68
CA ALA A 208 -8.14 -5.68 -8.06
C ALA A 208 -8.85 -5.10 -9.29
N GLY A 209 -8.69 -3.81 -9.52
CA GLY A 209 -9.33 -3.10 -10.63
C GLY A 209 -10.78 -2.69 -10.35
N PRO A 210 -11.39 -1.94 -11.28
CA PRO A 210 -12.74 -1.39 -11.08
C PRO A 210 -13.81 -2.45 -10.79
N GLU A 211 -13.68 -3.63 -11.38
CA GLU A 211 -14.64 -4.72 -11.23
C GLU A 211 -14.36 -5.58 -9.99
N GLY A 212 -13.07 -5.79 -9.65
CA GLY A 212 -12.66 -6.62 -8.52
C GLY A 212 -12.63 -5.91 -7.17
N ALA A 213 -12.75 -4.57 -7.13
CA ALA A 213 -12.77 -3.83 -5.88
C ALA A 213 -14.01 -4.15 -5.05
N LEU A 214 -13.82 -4.30 -3.72
CA LEU A 214 -14.87 -4.66 -2.78
C LEU A 214 -15.86 -3.53 -2.55
N ASP A 215 -17.17 -3.82 -2.57
CA ASP A 215 -18.18 -2.93 -2.04
C ASP A 215 -18.02 -2.79 -0.52
N LEU A 216 -17.99 -1.54 -0.04
CA LEU A 216 -17.80 -1.27 1.40
C LEU A 216 -18.98 -1.74 2.26
N GLY A 217 -20.19 -1.76 1.73
CA GLY A 217 -21.35 -2.30 2.42
C GLY A 217 -21.21 -3.80 2.62
N ALA A 218 -20.82 -4.53 1.57
CA ALA A 218 -20.55 -5.96 1.64
C ALA A 218 -19.38 -6.28 2.59
N LEU A 219 -18.29 -5.49 2.54
CA LEU A 219 -17.19 -5.61 3.49
C LEU A 219 -17.64 -5.37 4.92
N GLN A 220 -18.49 -4.36 5.17
CA GLN A 220 -19.05 -4.08 6.50
C GLN A 220 -19.86 -5.26 7.04
N GLU A 221 -20.73 -5.83 6.21
CA GLU A 221 -21.52 -7.00 6.59
C GLU A 221 -20.62 -8.19 6.92
N ARG A 222 -19.61 -8.46 6.09
CA ARG A 222 -18.67 -9.57 6.32
C ARG A 222 -17.85 -9.39 7.58
N VAL A 223 -17.29 -8.19 7.79
CA VAL A 223 -16.57 -7.83 9.03
C VAL A 223 -17.47 -8.07 10.25
N ARG A 224 -18.68 -7.56 10.25
CA ARG A 224 -19.61 -7.71 11.37
C ARG A 224 -20.04 -9.15 11.61
N GLY A 225 -20.20 -9.93 10.54
CA GLY A 225 -20.45 -11.38 10.60
C GLY A 225 -19.35 -12.09 11.38
N LEU A 226 -18.10 -11.97 10.89
CA LEU A 226 -16.94 -12.60 11.51
C LEU A 226 -16.69 -12.16 12.96
N TRP A 227 -16.93 -10.87 13.28
CA TRP A 227 -16.81 -10.38 14.65
C TRP A 227 -17.83 -11.03 15.59
N ARG A 228 -19.10 -11.24 15.14
CA ARG A 228 -20.13 -11.93 15.91
C ARG A 228 -19.81 -13.42 16.08
N GLU A 229 -19.38 -14.10 15.01
CA GLU A 229 -18.95 -15.50 15.03
C GLU A 229 -17.85 -15.74 16.08
N ARG A 230 -17.01 -14.71 16.32
CA ARG A 230 -15.96 -14.72 17.36
C ARG A 230 -16.43 -14.22 18.73
N GLY A 231 -17.73 -14.16 18.96
CA GLY A 231 -18.34 -13.78 20.25
C GLY A 231 -18.27 -12.29 20.60
N ARG A 232 -17.85 -11.42 19.67
CA ARG A 232 -17.81 -9.97 19.93
C ARG A 232 -19.21 -9.38 19.91
N ARG A 233 -19.59 -8.64 20.96
CA ARG A 233 -20.84 -7.87 20.98
C ARG A 233 -20.67 -6.60 20.15
N LEU A 234 -21.50 -6.44 19.13
CA LEU A 234 -21.46 -5.29 18.22
C LEU A 234 -22.67 -4.38 18.46
N PRO A 235 -22.48 -3.05 18.50
CA PRO A 235 -23.59 -2.13 18.63
C PRO A 235 -24.48 -2.16 17.36
N PRO A 236 -25.76 -1.84 17.47
CA PRO A 236 -26.61 -1.63 16.30
C PRO A 236 -26.09 -0.43 15.50
N LEU A 237 -26.15 -0.54 14.15
CA LEU A 237 -25.68 0.54 13.30
C LEU A 237 -26.76 1.63 13.18
N ARG A 238 -26.35 2.88 13.36
CA ARG A 238 -27.13 4.09 13.12
C ARG A 238 -26.47 4.90 12.02
N ARG A 239 -27.06 4.97 10.86
CA ARG A 239 -26.51 5.70 9.73
C ARG A 239 -26.81 7.19 9.86
N VAL A 240 -25.76 8.02 9.70
CA VAL A 240 -25.83 9.47 9.77
C VAL A 240 -25.23 10.09 8.52
N ASP A 241 -25.64 11.33 8.22
CA ASP A 241 -24.98 12.09 7.15
C ASP A 241 -23.49 12.26 7.43
N ARG A 242 -22.67 12.09 6.39
CA ARG A 242 -21.20 12.16 6.51
C ARG A 242 -20.72 13.54 6.98
N ARG A 243 -21.34 14.62 6.49
CA ARG A 243 -20.96 16.00 6.88
C ARG A 243 -21.28 16.25 8.36
N LEU A 244 -22.39 15.69 8.84
CA LEU A 244 -22.76 15.75 10.24
C LEU A 244 -21.75 14.97 11.11
N LEU A 245 -21.36 13.76 10.68
CA LEU A 245 -20.35 12.96 11.39
C LEU A 245 -19.00 13.69 11.46
N GLN A 246 -18.52 14.27 10.35
CA GLN A 246 -17.28 15.03 10.31
C GLN A 246 -17.28 16.23 11.26
N ARG A 247 -18.42 16.91 11.45
CA ARG A 247 -18.59 18.01 12.41
C ARG A 247 -18.66 17.53 13.85
N LEU A 248 -19.23 16.35 14.10
CA LEU A 248 -19.38 15.80 15.44
C LEU A 248 -18.11 15.14 15.99
N VAL A 249 -17.25 14.59 15.13
CA VAL A 249 -16.00 13.91 15.54
C VAL A 249 -15.11 14.79 16.44
N PRO A 250 -14.81 16.07 16.13
CA PRO A 250 -14.04 16.93 17.01
C PRO A 250 -14.72 17.20 18.34
N VAL A 251 -16.05 17.41 18.33
CA VAL A 251 -16.85 17.68 19.54
C VAL A 251 -16.89 16.46 20.45
N ILE A 252 -17.14 15.28 19.90
CA ILE A 252 -17.09 14.02 20.63
C ILE A 252 -15.67 13.81 21.20
N GLY A 253 -14.64 14.12 20.42
CA GLY A 253 -13.24 14.03 20.84
C GLY A 253 -12.86 14.97 21.99
N SER A 254 -13.52 16.12 22.15
CA SER A 254 -13.27 17.07 23.25
C SER A 254 -13.93 16.64 24.55
N VAL A 255 -15.11 16.03 24.48
CA VAL A 255 -15.93 15.61 25.66
C VAL A 255 -15.62 14.15 26.06
N ALA A 256 -15.17 13.34 25.13
CA ALA A 256 -14.91 11.92 25.36
C ALA A 256 -13.59 11.69 26.11
N GLY A 257 -13.56 10.68 26.98
CA GLY A 257 -12.35 10.26 27.70
C GLY A 257 -11.20 9.88 26.79
N ALA A 258 -9.99 9.75 27.33
CA ALA A 258 -8.73 9.50 26.59
C ALA A 258 -8.81 8.32 25.62
N LYS A 259 -9.53 7.25 25.95
CA LYS A 259 -9.72 6.05 25.13
C LYS A 259 -10.51 6.35 23.84
N ALA A 260 -11.60 7.14 23.96
CA ALA A 260 -12.41 7.54 22.80
C ALA A 260 -11.68 8.55 21.91
N ARG A 261 -10.92 9.49 22.48
CA ARG A 261 -10.05 10.41 21.73
C ARG A 261 -9.00 9.66 20.90
N ARG A 262 -8.40 8.61 21.46
CA ARG A 262 -7.42 7.79 20.74
C ARG A 262 -8.07 7.02 19.59
N ALA A 263 -9.29 6.51 19.80
CA ALA A 263 -10.06 5.83 18.74
C ALA A 263 -10.48 6.77 17.61
N LEU A 264 -10.83 8.02 17.92
CA LEU A 264 -11.26 9.02 16.96
C LEU A 264 -10.10 9.64 16.15
N ARG A 265 -8.88 9.65 16.68
CA ARG A 265 -7.70 10.20 15.96
C ARG A 265 -7.37 9.45 14.66
N GLY A 266 -7.71 8.16 14.54
CA GLY A 266 -7.51 7.37 13.34
C GLY A 266 -8.64 7.48 12.30
N LEU A 267 -9.73 8.19 12.62
CA LEU A 267 -10.89 8.30 11.74
C LEU A 267 -10.72 9.21 10.52
N PRO A 268 -10.07 10.40 10.62
CA PRO A 268 -9.98 11.31 9.49
C PRO A 268 -9.36 10.69 8.22
N PRO A 269 -8.24 9.95 8.29
CA PRO A 269 -7.70 9.25 7.12
C PRO A 269 -8.68 8.23 6.54
N VAL A 270 -9.33 7.44 7.38
CA VAL A 270 -10.32 6.43 6.95
C VAL A 270 -11.50 7.10 6.25
N LEU A 271 -12.05 8.19 6.82
CA LEU A 271 -13.17 8.92 6.25
C LEU A 271 -12.82 9.61 4.92
N ALA A 272 -11.56 9.99 4.71
CA ALA A 272 -11.11 10.55 3.45
C ALA A 272 -11.19 9.52 2.33
N TYR A 273 -10.72 8.30 2.55
CA TYR A 273 -10.82 7.19 1.57
C TYR A 273 -12.27 6.75 1.31
N LEU A 274 -13.19 6.95 2.26
CA LEU A 274 -14.61 6.65 2.08
C LEU A 274 -15.36 7.69 1.23
N ALA A 275 -14.70 8.77 0.84
CA ALA A 275 -15.33 9.93 0.23
C ALA A 275 -15.34 9.91 -1.29
N GLU A 276 -14.58 9.04 -1.93
CA GLU A 276 -14.22 9.18 -3.34
C GLU A 276 -14.70 8.04 -4.22
N SER A 277 -15.06 8.39 -5.45
CA SER A 277 -15.40 7.46 -6.54
C SER A 277 -14.18 7.21 -7.43
N GLN A 278 -13.04 6.91 -6.82
CA GLN A 278 -11.81 6.60 -7.55
C GLN A 278 -11.70 5.09 -7.76
N ALA A 279 -11.27 4.69 -8.95
CA ALA A 279 -10.94 3.31 -9.28
C ALA A 279 -9.59 3.27 -10.03
N PHE A 280 -8.95 2.13 -10.06
CA PHE A 280 -7.65 1.95 -10.67
C PHE A 280 -7.75 0.94 -11.80
N GLY A 281 -7.61 1.41 -13.05
CA GLY A 281 -7.59 0.55 -14.22
C GLY A 281 -6.34 -0.33 -14.21
N ASN A 282 -6.50 -1.62 -14.49
CA ASN A 282 -5.41 -2.60 -14.48
C ASN A 282 -5.46 -3.55 -15.67
N ALA A 283 -6.11 -3.15 -16.75
CA ALA A 283 -6.38 -4.04 -17.88
C ALA A 283 -5.11 -4.58 -18.54
N GLU A 284 -4.05 -3.77 -18.65
CA GLU A 284 -2.77 -4.20 -19.22
C GLU A 284 -1.98 -5.08 -18.25
N SER A 285 -1.86 -4.65 -16.98
CA SER A 285 -1.19 -5.41 -15.93
C SER A 285 -1.88 -6.76 -15.70
N SER A 286 -3.19 -6.76 -15.56
CA SER A 286 -4.00 -7.97 -15.35
C SER A 286 -3.82 -8.98 -16.48
N ARG A 287 -3.82 -8.51 -17.74
CA ARG A 287 -3.59 -9.38 -18.91
C ARG A 287 -2.19 -9.99 -18.89
N SER A 288 -1.16 -9.19 -18.64
CA SER A 288 0.23 -9.65 -18.61
C SER A 288 0.45 -10.65 -17.47
N LEU A 289 -0.06 -10.34 -16.27
CA LEU A 289 0.05 -11.22 -15.11
C LEU A 289 -0.74 -12.51 -15.27
N ALA A 290 -1.95 -12.47 -15.84
CA ALA A 290 -2.72 -13.67 -16.13
C ALA A 290 -2.02 -14.59 -17.13
N ALA A 291 -1.41 -14.03 -18.18
CA ALA A 291 -0.60 -14.78 -19.14
C ALA A 291 0.63 -15.45 -18.48
N ALA A 292 1.15 -14.84 -17.41
CA ALA A 292 2.23 -15.38 -16.59
C ALA A 292 1.76 -16.40 -15.52
N GLY A 293 0.48 -16.75 -15.48
CA GLY A 293 -0.08 -17.65 -14.46
C GLY A 293 -0.33 -16.99 -13.11
N LEU A 294 -0.35 -15.66 -13.05
CA LEU A 294 -0.57 -14.86 -11.85
C LEU A 294 -1.86 -14.01 -11.96
N PRO A 295 -3.05 -14.62 -12.19
CA PRO A 295 -4.28 -13.86 -12.28
C PRO A 295 -4.54 -13.09 -10.98
N VAL A 296 -5.20 -11.92 -11.08
CA VAL A 296 -5.59 -11.15 -9.90
C VAL A 296 -6.55 -12.00 -9.04
N PRO A 297 -6.23 -12.26 -7.75
CA PRO A 297 -7.09 -13.07 -6.91
C PRO A 297 -8.36 -12.32 -6.53
N ALA A 298 -9.52 -12.98 -6.62
CA ALA A 298 -10.77 -12.43 -6.15
C ALA A 298 -10.74 -12.23 -4.62
N ALA A 299 -11.21 -11.08 -4.15
CA ALA A 299 -11.12 -10.71 -2.74
C ALA A 299 -11.82 -11.72 -1.81
N GLU A 300 -12.92 -12.30 -2.25
CA GLU A 300 -13.68 -13.32 -1.53
C GLU A 300 -12.84 -14.58 -1.24
N SER A 301 -11.84 -14.85 -2.07
CA SER A 301 -10.99 -16.03 -1.93
C SER A 301 -10.03 -15.98 -0.73
N TYR A 302 -9.71 -14.78 -0.21
CA TYR A 302 -8.73 -14.60 0.88
C TYR A 302 -9.20 -13.71 2.03
N LEU A 303 -10.24 -12.90 1.85
CA LEU A 303 -10.70 -11.89 2.82
C LEU A 303 -10.96 -12.49 4.21
N ASP A 304 -11.64 -13.61 4.27
CA ASP A 304 -11.99 -14.27 5.53
C ASP A 304 -10.75 -14.70 6.32
N ARG A 305 -9.73 -15.23 5.64
CA ARG A 305 -8.47 -15.62 6.29
C ARG A 305 -7.73 -14.40 6.83
N VAL A 306 -7.69 -13.32 6.06
CA VAL A 306 -7.06 -12.05 6.46
C VAL A 306 -7.75 -11.45 7.69
N LEU A 307 -9.08 -11.40 7.71
CA LEU A 307 -9.87 -10.90 8.83
C LEU A 307 -9.76 -11.82 10.06
N THR A 308 -9.78 -13.13 9.85
CA THR A 308 -9.61 -14.13 10.92
C THR A 308 -8.25 -13.98 11.60
N TYR A 309 -7.16 -13.91 10.81
CA TYR A 309 -5.83 -13.70 11.37
C TYR A 309 -5.74 -12.42 12.22
N TYR A 310 -6.35 -11.32 11.75
CA TYR A 310 -6.41 -10.07 12.49
C TYR A 310 -7.12 -10.22 13.84
N LEU A 311 -8.27 -10.89 13.85
CA LEU A 311 -9.06 -11.11 15.07
C LEU A 311 -8.32 -11.96 16.08
N ASP A 312 -7.66 -13.02 15.63
CA ASP A 312 -6.92 -13.95 16.48
C ASP A 312 -5.69 -13.27 17.11
N ALA A 313 -4.93 -12.50 16.32
CA ALA A 313 -3.79 -11.73 16.80
C ALA A 313 -4.20 -10.66 17.83
N GLY A 314 -5.32 -9.94 17.59
CA GLY A 314 -5.85 -8.96 18.53
C GLY A 314 -6.31 -9.58 19.85
N SER A 315 -6.80 -10.81 19.82
CA SER A 315 -7.19 -11.56 21.03
C SER A 315 -5.97 -12.00 21.84
N ALA A 316 -4.89 -12.40 21.17
CA ALA A 316 -3.63 -12.77 21.83
C ALA A 316 -2.96 -11.57 22.52
N GLN A 317 -2.98 -10.36 21.90
CA GLN A 317 -2.44 -9.14 22.49
C GLN A 317 -3.28 -8.61 23.68
N ALA A 318 -4.57 -8.95 23.76
CA ALA A 318 -5.43 -8.56 24.88
C ALA A 318 -5.30 -9.51 26.07
N ALA A 319 -4.73 -10.71 25.86
CA ALA A 319 -4.53 -11.73 26.88
C ALA A 319 -3.11 -11.75 27.48
N ALA A 320 -2.16 -11.02 26.87
CA ALA A 320 -0.79 -10.82 27.34
C ALA A 320 -0.66 -9.45 28.04
#